data_8bde30c4a3b13ff59a36cb2c5aa3d1ec
#
_entry.id   8bde30c4a3b13ff59a36cb2c5aa3d1ec
#
_cell.length_a   1.000
_cell.length_b   1.000
_cell.length_c   1.000
_cell.angle_alpha   90.00
_cell.angle_beta   90.00
_cell.angle_gamma   90.00
#
_symmetry.space_group_name_H-M   'P 1'
#
loop_
_entity.id
_entity.type
_entity.pdbx_description
1 polymer ?
#
loop_
_entity_poly.entity_id
_entity_poly.type
_entity_poly.pdbx_seq_one_letter_code
_entity_poly.pdbx_strand_id
1 'polypeptide(L)'
;MIVAHGASYYPHQLPGFVALEDDQAIGLLTYHFDQRSCEIVTLDSTRPERGVGTALINAVLEAARRSGCERVWLITTNDNLNALRFYQKRGFELVAVHRHAVDEARWIKPEIPSIGENGLPIRDELELELALSE
;
A
#
# COMPACT_ATOMS: atom_id res chain seq x y z
N MET A 1 -8.22 11.06 -3.06
CA MET A 1 -7.14 10.83 -4.05
C MET A 1 -5.86 10.39 -3.34
N ILE A 2 -5.23 9.38 -3.86
CA ILE A 2 -3.95 8.86 -3.37
C ILE A 2 -2.89 9.27 -4.39
N VAL A 3 -1.79 9.85 -3.93
CA VAL A 3 -0.65 10.22 -4.79
C VAL A 3 0.56 9.41 -4.37
N ALA A 4 1.13 8.66 -5.30
CA ALA A 4 2.32 7.86 -5.08
C ALA A 4 3.10 7.75 -6.39
N HIS A 5 4.42 7.76 -6.32
CA HIS A 5 5.35 7.70 -7.46
C HIS A 5 4.91 8.56 -8.66
N GLY A 6 4.38 9.75 -8.37
CA GLY A 6 3.93 10.69 -9.40
C GLY A 6 2.57 10.36 -10.03
N ALA A 7 1.93 9.26 -9.63
CA ALA A 7 0.61 8.87 -10.13
C ALA A 7 -0.48 9.27 -9.13
N SER A 8 -1.67 9.56 -9.65
CA SER A 8 -2.85 9.86 -8.84
C SER A 8 -3.85 8.71 -8.98
N TYR A 9 -4.34 8.20 -7.85
CA TYR A 9 -5.30 7.11 -7.83
C TYR A 9 -6.57 7.52 -7.09
N TYR A 10 -7.69 7.02 -7.59
CA TYR A 10 -8.99 7.19 -6.94
C TYR A 10 -9.47 5.80 -6.50
N PRO A 11 -9.43 5.48 -5.19
CA PRO A 11 -9.68 4.11 -4.72
C PRO A 11 -11.01 3.52 -5.18
N HIS A 12 -12.06 4.34 -5.32
CA HIS A 12 -13.37 3.86 -5.78
C HIS A 12 -13.37 3.39 -7.23
N GLN A 13 -12.30 3.69 -8.00
CA GLN A 13 -12.13 3.26 -9.39
C GLN A 13 -11.21 2.06 -9.51
N LEU A 14 -10.70 1.54 -8.39
CA LEU A 14 -9.76 0.43 -8.39
C LEU A 14 -10.42 -0.87 -7.97
N PRO A 15 -9.95 -2.00 -8.48
CA PRO A 15 -10.35 -3.29 -7.92
C PRO A 15 -9.83 -3.43 -6.49
N GLY A 16 -10.48 -4.29 -5.72
CA GLY A 16 -10.08 -4.47 -4.34
C GLY A 16 -10.73 -5.67 -3.70
N PHE A 17 -10.37 -5.87 -2.44
CA PHE A 17 -10.94 -6.88 -1.56
C PHE A 17 -11.49 -6.21 -0.31
N VAL A 18 -12.63 -6.68 0.14
CA VAL A 18 -13.29 -6.19 1.35
C VAL A 18 -13.35 -7.33 2.35
N ALA A 19 -12.94 -7.07 3.58
CA ALA A 19 -13.13 -8.01 4.68
C ALA A 19 -14.44 -7.67 5.39
N LEU A 20 -15.29 -8.67 5.57
CA LEU A 20 -16.59 -8.52 6.21
C LEU A 20 -16.64 -9.27 7.52
N GLU A 21 -17.28 -8.66 8.53
CA GLU A 21 -17.64 -9.30 9.79
C GLU A 21 -19.09 -8.95 10.07
N ASP A 22 -19.97 -9.94 10.17
CA ASP A 22 -21.41 -9.73 10.38
C ASP A 22 -22.01 -8.73 9.37
N ASP A 23 -21.65 -8.89 8.09
CA ASP A 23 -22.07 -8.04 6.97
C ASP A 23 -21.55 -6.61 7.03
N GLN A 24 -20.63 -6.29 7.95
CA GLN A 24 -19.99 -4.99 8.02
C GLN A 24 -18.59 -5.04 7.44
N ALA A 25 -18.24 -4.03 6.65
CA ALA A 25 -16.89 -3.90 6.12
C ALA A 25 -15.93 -3.49 7.25
N ILE A 26 -14.95 -4.33 7.52
CA ILE A 26 -13.93 -4.07 8.56
C ILE A 26 -12.54 -3.90 7.99
N GLY A 27 -12.38 -4.07 6.69
CA GLY A 27 -11.13 -3.85 6.02
C GLY A 27 -11.31 -3.73 4.52
N LEU A 28 -10.38 -3.02 3.90
CA LEU A 28 -10.39 -2.79 2.45
C LEU A 28 -8.95 -2.75 1.95
N LEU A 29 -8.70 -3.43 0.85
CA LEU A 29 -7.46 -3.31 0.10
C LEU A 29 -7.81 -3.01 -1.34
N THR A 30 -7.21 -1.98 -1.93
CA THR A 30 -7.33 -1.71 -3.36
C THR A 30 -5.99 -1.90 -4.04
N TYR A 31 -6.02 -2.29 -5.30
CA TYR A 31 -4.80 -2.59 -6.03
C TYR A 31 -4.93 -2.17 -7.49
N HIS A 32 -3.79 -2.10 -8.15
CA HIS A 32 -3.69 -1.72 -9.56
C HIS A 32 -2.71 -2.65 -10.26
N PHE A 33 -3.17 -3.28 -11.34
CA PHE A 33 -2.28 -4.06 -12.19
C PHE A 33 -1.64 -3.16 -13.24
N ASP A 34 -0.34 -3.31 -13.41
CA ASP A 34 0.40 -2.64 -14.48
C ASP A 34 1.40 -3.64 -15.04
N GLN A 35 1.12 -4.12 -16.26
CA GLN A 35 1.91 -5.15 -16.90
C GLN A 35 1.98 -6.39 -16.03
N ARG A 36 3.16 -6.76 -15.53
CA ARG A 36 3.36 -7.96 -14.72
C ARG A 36 3.56 -7.64 -13.24
N SER A 37 3.12 -6.47 -12.83
CA SER A 37 3.21 -6.01 -11.44
C SER A 37 1.83 -5.70 -10.89
N CYS A 38 1.67 -5.93 -9.59
CA CYS A 38 0.47 -5.55 -8.85
C CYS A 38 0.86 -4.58 -7.75
N GLU A 39 0.32 -3.37 -7.81
CA GLU A 39 0.55 -2.36 -6.78
C GLU A 39 -0.58 -2.35 -5.77
N ILE A 40 -0.25 -2.46 -4.47
CA ILE A 40 -1.22 -2.21 -3.40
C ILE A 40 -1.30 -0.69 -3.24
N VAL A 41 -2.50 -0.12 -3.47
CA VAL A 41 -2.69 1.32 -3.39
C VAL A 41 -3.20 1.74 -2.03
N THR A 42 -4.17 1.01 -1.47
CA THR A 42 -4.67 1.23 -0.11
C THR A 42 -4.79 -0.07 0.64
N LEU A 43 -4.58 0.00 1.95
CA LEU A 43 -4.87 -1.09 2.87
C LEU A 43 -5.30 -0.48 4.20
N ASP A 44 -6.56 -0.65 4.54
CA ASP A 44 -7.16 -0.12 5.76
C ASP A 44 -7.90 -1.21 6.52
N SER A 45 -7.85 -1.13 7.84
CA SER A 45 -8.58 -2.04 8.72
C SER A 45 -9.10 -1.28 9.93
N THR A 46 -10.37 -1.51 10.28
CA THR A 46 -10.96 -0.99 11.50
C THR A 46 -10.72 -1.93 12.69
N ARG A 47 -10.16 -3.11 12.43
CA ARG A 47 -9.89 -4.15 13.43
C ARG A 47 -8.46 -4.67 13.26
N PRO A 48 -7.43 -3.85 13.56
CA PRO A 48 -6.06 -4.17 13.17
C PRO A 48 -5.49 -5.45 13.80
N GLU A 49 -6.02 -5.89 14.94
CA GLU A 49 -5.51 -7.06 15.65
C GLU A 49 -6.26 -8.36 15.33
N ARG A 50 -7.18 -8.34 14.37
CA ARG A 50 -8.00 -9.48 13.99
C ARG A 50 -7.48 -10.28 12.80
N GLY A 51 -6.26 -10.01 12.35
CA GLY A 51 -5.72 -10.69 11.17
C GLY A 51 -6.34 -10.24 9.85
N VAL A 52 -7.09 -9.16 9.84
CA VAL A 52 -7.78 -8.64 8.66
C VAL A 52 -6.78 -8.23 7.59
N GLY A 53 -5.75 -7.47 7.98
CA GLY A 53 -4.71 -7.04 7.05
C GLY A 53 -3.99 -8.22 6.41
N THR A 54 -3.68 -9.25 7.20
CA THR A 54 -3.03 -10.45 6.68
C THR A 54 -3.92 -11.19 5.68
N ALA A 55 -5.21 -11.29 5.96
CA ALA A 55 -6.15 -11.93 5.05
C ALA A 55 -6.27 -11.16 3.74
N LEU A 56 -6.29 -9.83 3.79
CA LEU A 56 -6.35 -8.99 2.60
C LEU A 56 -5.07 -9.10 1.77
N ILE A 57 -3.90 -9.15 2.43
CA ILE A 57 -2.63 -9.38 1.73
C ILE A 57 -2.64 -10.73 1.03
N ASN A 58 -3.07 -11.79 1.71
CA ASN A 58 -3.15 -13.13 1.11
C ASN A 58 -4.07 -13.13 -0.12
N ALA A 59 -5.18 -12.41 -0.06
CA ALA A 59 -6.11 -12.31 -1.18
C ALA A 59 -5.47 -11.64 -2.40
N VAL A 60 -4.76 -10.53 -2.21
CA VAL A 60 -4.13 -9.82 -3.33
C VAL A 60 -2.94 -10.62 -3.88
N LEU A 61 -2.19 -11.32 -3.04
CA LEU A 61 -1.10 -12.18 -3.52
C LEU A 61 -1.64 -13.31 -4.42
N GLU A 62 -2.76 -13.91 -4.02
CA GLU A 62 -3.41 -14.94 -4.83
C GLU A 62 -3.89 -14.38 -6.16
N ALA A 63 -4.55 -13.22 -6.16
CA ALA A 63 -5.02 -12.57 -7.36
C ALA A 63 -3.86 -12.23 -8.30
N ALA A 64 -2.76 -11.72 -7.75
CA ALA A 64 -1.56 -11.38 -8.52
C ALA A 64 -0.94 -12.63 -9.17
N ARG A 65 -0.85 -13.74 -8.42
CA ARG A 65 -0.33 -14.99 -8.96
C ARG A 65 -1.20 -15.50 -10.12
N ARG A 66 -2.51 -15.48 -9.95
CA ARG A 66 -3.45 -15.90 -11.00
C ARG A 66 -3.36 -15.06 -12.24
N SER A 67 -3.03 -13.79 -12.09
CA SER A 67 -2.89 -12.86 -13.22
C SER A 67 -1.51 -12.88 -13.86
N GLY A 68 -0.61 -13.71 -13.37
CA GLY A 68 0.74 -13.84 -13.94
C GLY A 68 1.69 -12.73 -13.53
N CYS A 69 1.41 -12.03 -12.44
CA CYS A 69 2.30 -10.98 -11.95
C CYS A 69 3.59 -11.57 -11.40
N GLU A 70 4.68 -10.83 -11.56
CA GLU A 70 6.00 -11.21 -11.06
C GLU A 70 6.25 -10.68 -9.66
N ARG A 71 5.55 -9.60 -9.28
CA ARG A 71 5.70 -8.98 -7.97
C ARG A 71 4.44 -8.29 -7.52
N VAL A 72 4.30 -8.15 -6.21
CA VAL A 72 3.37 -7.23 -5.56
C VAL A 72 4.21 -6.18 -4.86
N TRP A 73 3.87 -4.91 -5.03
CA TRP A 73 4.67 -3.82 -4.50
C TRP A 73 3.78 -2.70 -3.98
N LEU A 74 4.38 -1.78 -3.24
CA LEU A 74 3.67 -0.63 -2.70
C LEU A 74 4.63 0.52 -2.43
N ILE A 75 4.03 1.69 -2.30
CA ILE A 75 4.70 2.89 -1.80
C ILE A 75 4.10 3.24 -0.45
N THR A 76 4.95 3.54 0.50
CA THR A 76 4.55 4.16 1.77
C THR A 76 5.49 5.31 2.08
N THR A 77 5.17 6.11 3.09
CA THR A 77 6.02 7.24 3.45
C THR A 77 6.93 6.91 4.63
N ASN A 78 8.02 7.65 4.76
CA ASN A 78 9.07 7.38 5.75
C ASN A 78 8.58 7.45 7.20
N ASP A 79 7.49 8.15 7.46
CA ASP A 79 6.92 8.31 8.79
C ASP A 79 6.03 7.13 9.22
N ASN A 80 5.60 6.30 8.28
CA ASN A 80 4.65 5.22 8.53
C ASN A 80 5.37 3.96 9.03
N LEU A 81 5.86 4.01 10.27
CA LEU A 81 6.62 2.92 10.87
C LEU A 81 5.78 1.66 11.05
N ASN A 82 4.48 1.80 11.31
CA ASN A 82 3.57 0.66 11.43
C ASN A 82 3.46 -0.10 10.12
N ALA A 83 3.34 0.60 8.99
CA ALA A 83 3.29 -0.04 7.68
C ALA A 83 4.62 -0.74 7.37
N LEU A 84 5.74 -0.09 7.65
CA LEU A 84 7.06 -0.69 7.43
C LEU A 84 7.22 -2.01 8.20
N ARG A 85 6.79 -2.04 9.45
CA ARG A 85 6.81 -3.27 10.24
C ARG A 85 5.84 -4.30 9.69
N PHE A 86 4.62 -3.90 9.38
CA PHE A 86 3.56 -4.79 8.92
C PHE A 86 3.98 -5.54 7.66
N TYR A 87 4.45 -4.81 6.65
CA TYR A 87 4.79 -5.41 5.36
C TYR A 87 6.06 -6.26 5.44
N GLN A 88 7.08 -5.80 6.15
CA GLN A 88 8.32 -6.57 6.28
C GLN A 88 8.10 -7.89 7.03
N LYS A 89 7.23 -7.90 8.04
CA LYS A 89 6.86 -9.14 8.73
C LYS A 89 6.18 -10.14 7.80
N ARG A 90 5.60 -9.69 6.72
CA ARG A 90 4.91 -10.55 5.75
C ARG A 90 5.77 -10.87 4.53
N GLY A 91 7.05 -10.55 4.61
CA GLY A 91 8.01 -10.93 3.59
C GLY A 91 8.30 -9.88 2.53
N PHE A 92 7.68 -8.70 2.62
CA PHE A 92 8.03 -7.61 1.72
C PHE A 92 9.40 -7.06 2.06
N GLU A 93 10.16 -6.69 1.05
CA GLU A 93 11.50 -6.14 1.22
C GLU A 93 11.53 -4.69 0.75
N LEU A 94 12.34 -3.87 1.41
CA LEU A 94 12.61 -2.50 0.98
C LEU A 94 13.51 -2.56 -0.26
N VAL A 95 13.06 -1.98 -1.35
CA VAL A 95 13.83 -2.00 -2.61
C VAL A 95 14.29 -0.62 -3.06
N ALA A 96 13.65 0.45 -2.59
CA ALA A 96 14.05 1.80 -2.98
C ALA A 96 13.60 2.83 -1.96
N VAL A 97 14.39 3.90 -1.85
CA VAL A 97 14.04 5.13 -1.15
C VAL A 97 14.03 6.25 -2.17
N HIS A 98 12.86 6.86 -2.37
CA HIS A 98 12.69 7.99 -3.26
C HIS A 98 12.74 9.27 -2.43
N ARG A 99 13.93 9.82 -2.29
CA ARG A 99 14.15 10.97 -1.42
C ARG A 99 13.38 12.18 -1.90
N HIS A 100 12.72 12.86 -0.98
CA HIS A 100 11.94 14.08 -1.23
C HIS A 100 10.77 13.90 -2.20
N ALA A 101 10.35 12.65 -2.46
CA ALA A 101 9.24 12.39 -3.38
C ALA A 101 7.92 12.98 -2.88
N VAL A 102 7.74 13.13 -1.57
CA VAL A 102 6.51 13.73 -1.02
C VAL A 102 6.47 15.22 -1.32
N ASP A 103 7.61 15.89 -1.45
CA ASP A 103 7.62 17.28 -1.85
C ASP A 103 7.01 17.46 -3.23
N GLU A 104 7.30 16.55 -4.15
CA GLU A 104 6.67 16.54 -5.47
C GLU A 104 5.18 16.19 -5.39
N ALA A 105 4.81 15.24 -4.52
CA ALA A 105 3.41 14.88 -4.31
C ALA A 105 2.57 16.08 -3.82
N ARG A 106 3.16 16.98 -3.05
CA ARG A 106 2.48 18.18 -2.57
C ARG A 106 2.09 19.15 -3.68
N TRP A 107 2.75 19.09 -4.83
CA TRP A 107 2.34 19.86 -6.00
C TRP A 107 0.97 19.39 -6.52
N ILE A 108 0.68 18.10 -6.36
CA ILE A 108 -0.60 17.51 -6.79
C ILE A 108 -1.61 17.58 -5.64
N LYS A 109 -1.15 17.33 -4.40
CA LYS A 109 -1.99 17.28 -3.20
C LYS A 109 -1.39 18.15 -2.10
N PRO A 110 -1.60 19.47 -2.14
CA PRO A 110 -0.96 20.40 -1.21
C PRO A 110 -1.33 20.20 0.26
N GLU A 111 -2.44 19.53 0.54
CA GLU A 111 -2.91 19.27 1.90
C GLU A 111 -2.12 18.19 2.66
N ILE A 112 -1.17 17.51 2.02
CA ILE A 112 -0.32 16.54 2.70
C ILE A 112 0.43 17.26 3.83
N PRO A 113 0.28 16.83 5.10
CA PRO A 113 0.93 17.52 6.23
C PRO A 113 2.45 17.44 6.16
N SER A 114 3.12 18.39 6.82
CA SER A 114 4.59 18.40 6.89
C SER A 114 5.11 17.37 7.86
N ILE A 115 4.39 17.15 8.97
CA ILE A 115 4.75 16.21 10.03
C ILE A 115 3.66 15.17 10.10
N GLY A 116 4.06 13.92 10.08
CA GLY A 116 3.16 12.78 10.11
C GLY A 116 3.23 12.02 11.41
N GLU A 117 3.00 10.72 11.30
CA GLU A 117 3.01 9.81 12.43
C GLU A 117 4.38 9.77 13.09
N ASN A 118 4.39 9.55 14.40
CA ASN A 118 5.62 9.48 15.22
C ASN A 118 6.43 10.79 15.24
N GLY A 119 5.81 11.93 14.87
CA GLY A 119 6.48 13.22 14.85
C GLY A 119 7.54 13.36 13.76
N LEU A 120 7.54 12.48 12.79
CA LEU A 120 8.52 12.47 11.70
C LEU A 120 8.06 13.33 10.53
N PRO A 121 8.98 14.03 9.86
CA PRO A 121 8.60 14.72 8.64
C PRO A 121 8.13 13.74 7.57
N ILE A 122 7.09 14.09 6.85
CA ILE A 122 6.63 13.33 5.69
C ILE A 122 7.38 13.88 4.49
N ARG A 123 8.40 13.15 4.04
CA ARG A 123 9.33 13.64 3.03
C ARG A 123 9.60 12.64 1.93
N ASP A 124 9.84 11.37 2.29
CA ASP A 124 10.33 10.37 1.37
C ASP A 124 9.27 9.31 1.10
N GLU A 125 9.28 8.78 -0.12
CA GLU A 125 8.52 7.57 -0.45
C GLU A 125 9.43 6.36 -0.39
N LEU A 126 8.96 5.30 0.26
CA LEU A 126 9.67 4.03 0.37
C LEU A 126 8.93 3.00 -0.46
N GLU A 127 9.67 2.27 -1.27
CA GLU A 127 9.10 1.21 -2.09
C GLU A 127 9.43 -0.14 -1.48
N LEU A 128 8.39 -0.97 -1.27
CA LEU A 128 8.54 -2.33 -0.79
C LEU A 128 7.96 -3.29 -1.83
N GLU A 129 8.51 -4.50 -1.87
CA GLU A 129 8.13 -5.48 -2.87
C GLU A 129 8.15 -6.88 -2.29
N LEU A 130 7.23 -7.72 -2.74
CA LEU A 130 7.27 -9.16 -2.56
C LEU A 130 7.37 -9.79 -3.95
N ALA A 131 8.46 -10.48 -4.23
CA ALA A 131 8.62 -11.21 -5.48
C ALA A 131 7.75 -12.47 -5.43
N LEU A 132 7.01 -12.71 -6.52
CA LEU A 132 6.16 -13.89 -6.63
C LEU A 132 6.94 -14.99 -7.34
N SER A 133 6.95 -16.16 -6.73
CA SER A 133 7.53 -17.34 -7.35
C SER A 133 6.52 -18.02 -8.27
N GLU A 134 7.02 -18.63 -9.27
CA GLU A 134 6.19 -19.44 -10.18
C GLU A 134 5.67 -20.71 -9.51
#